data_5f66a1e57a3b1a69686de7dfb3b1d785
#
_entry.id   5f66a1e57a3b1a69686de7dfb3b1d785
#
_cell.length_a   1.000
_cell.length_b   1.000
_cell.length_c   1.000
_cell.angle_alpha   90.00
_cell.angle_beta   90.00
_cell.angle_gamma   90.00
#
_symmetry.space_group_name_H-M   'P 1'
#
loop_
_entity.id
_entity.type
_entity.pdbx_description
1 polymer ?
#
loop_
_entity_poly.entity_id
_entity_poly.type
_entity_poly.pdbx_seq_one_letter_code
_entity_poly.pdbx_strand_id
1 'polypeptide(L)'
;QLYVLAPRSIIPHISDVSIKVENTGFAHVFPNKGGLLVDFTAYGTSMAFISCHLTAHEGVKNCEMRNNSVAEILGGVRAGDTRFDVSGQRHHVFFMGDMNYRLTSDPAVPHSSARNESISIEELQKFRAQYDNLEKDLESEGTTEPCEHRSKVEALLLQNDWARLMQMDELNREITDNRCLKGF
;
A
#
# COMPACT_ATOMS: atom_id res chain seq x y z
N GLN A 1 6.46 11.06 -3.91
CA GLN A 1 6.08 12.40 -4.41
C GLN A 1 4.79 12.29 -5.20
N LEU A 2 3.91 13.28 -5.08
CA LEU A 2 2.66 13.36 -5.84
C LEU A 2 2.59 14.73 -6.52
N TYR A 3 2.31 14.73 -7.81
CA TYR A 3 2.08 15.94 -8.60
C TYR A 3 0.68 15.88 -9.20
N VAL A 4 -0.08 16.94 -9.02
CA VAL A 4 -1.38 17.13 -9.67
C VAL A 4 -1.26 18.31 -10.62
N LEU A 5 -1.46 18.06 -11.91
CA LEU A 5 -1.34 19.07 -12.96
C LEU A 5 -2.72 19.33 -13.56
N ALA A 6 -3.05 20.59 -13.75
CA ALA A 6 -4.29 21.01 -14.36
C ALA A 6 -4.04 22.05 -15.48
N PRO A 7 -4.80 22.01 -16.60
CA PRO A 7 -4.79 23.07 -17.59
C PRO A 7 -5.19 24.40 -16.97
N ARG A 8 -4.61 25.50 -17.44
CA ARG A 8 -4.92 26.85 -16.93
C ARG A 8 -6.40 27.20 -16.99
N SER A 9 -7.12 26.68 -17.96
CA SER A 9 -8.56 26.89 -18.12
C SER A 9 -9.41 26.29 -16.99
N ILE A 10 -8.91 25.27 -16.30
CA ILE A 10 -9.62 24.58 -15.20
C ILE A 10 -9.32 25.25 -13.85
N ILE A 11 -8.17 25.92 -13.71
CA ILE A 11 -7.75 26.51 -12.42
C ILE A 11 -8.83 27.39 -11.77
N PRO A 12 -9.56 28.25 -12.49
CA PRO A 12 -10.62 29.07 -11.88
C PRO A 12 -11.80 28.28 -11.31
N HIS A 13 -11.91 27.01 -11.67
CA HIS A 13 -12.98 26.10 -11.24
C HIS A 13 -12.52 25.09 -10.17
N ILE A 14 -11.28 25.25 -9.69
CA ILE A 14 -10.73 24.44 -8.61
C ILE A 14 -10.87 25.20 -7.30
N SER A 15 -11.43 24.53 -6.27
CA SER A 15 -11.54 25.03 -4.90
C SER A 15 -11.17 23.97 -3.88
N ASP A 16 -11.11 24.35 -2.61
CA ASP A 16 -10.94 23.46 -1.45
C ASP A 16 -9.71 22.56 -1.53
N VAL A 17 -8.61 23.09 -2.07
CA VAL A 17 -7.36 22.34 -2.19
C VAL A 17 -6.77 22.09 -0.82
N SER A 18 -6.56 20.85 -0.47
CA SER A 18 -5.86 20.48 0.76
C SER A 18 -4.80 19.40 0.53
N ILE A 19 -3.78 19.41 1.38
CA ILE A 19 -2.68 18.43 1.38
C ILE A 19 -2.56 17.88 2.79
N LYS A 20 -2.55 16.56 2.91
CA LYS A 20 -2.38 15.85 4.17
C LYS A 20 -1.32 14.76 4.02
N VAL A 21 -0.66 14.45 5.13
CA VAL A 21 0.34 13.37 5.19
C VAL A 21 -0.01 12.50 6.38
N GLU A 22 -0.01 11.19 6.15
CA GLU A 22 -0.10 10.18 7.21
C GLU A 22 1.12 9.29 7.14
N ASN A 23 1.90 9.26 8.20
CA ASN A 23 3.03 8.35 8.35
C ASN A 23 2.53 7.06 8.98
N THR A 24 2.79 5.93 8.33
CA THR A 24 2.41 4.62 8.83
C THR A 24 3.59 3.91 9.46
N GLY A 25 3.28 3.00 10.35
CA GLY A 25 4.25 2.15 11.01
C GLY A 25 4.16 2.25 12.52
N PHE A 26 4.51 1.15 13.18
CA PHE A 26 4.42 1.00 14.62
C PHE A 26 5.24 2.10 15.32
N ALA A 27 4.57 2.92 16.12
CA ALA A 27 5.14 4.01 16.92
C ALA A 27 5.93 5.08 16.12
N HIS A 28 5.59 5.31 14.83
CA HIS A 28 6.32 6.25 13.94
C HIS A 28 7.82 5.95 13.78
N VAL A 29 8.24 4.70 13.99
CA VAL A 29 9.65 4.28 13.93
C VAL A 29 10.18 4.22 12.50
N PHE A 30 9.30 4.10 11.51
CA PHE A 30 9.66 4.08 10.08
C PHE A 30 9.09 5.29 9.34
N PRO A 31 9.74 6.47 9.41
CA PRO A 31 9.22 7.69 8.82
C PRO A 31 9.20 7.70 7.27
N ASN A 32 9.71 6.64 6.63
CA ASN A 32 9.77 6.51 5.18
C ASN A 32 8.55 5.80 4.56
N LYS A 33 7.56 5.42 5.36
CA LYS A 33 6.32 4.76 4.91
C LYS A 33 5.12 5.60 5.29
N GLY A 34 4.08 5.55 4.44
CA GLY A 34 2.86 6.31 4.68
C GLY A 34 2.11 6.68 3.42
N GLY A 35 1.22 7.66 3.55
CA GLY A 35 0.41 8.19 2.47
C GLY A 35 0.42 9.73 2.43
N LEU A 36 0.40 10.25 1.23
CA LEU A 36 0.25 11.67 0.91
C LEU A 36 -1.08 11.86 0.18
N LEU A 37 -1.98 12.66 0.75
CA LEU A 37 -3.24 13.05 0.14
C LEU A 37 -3.10 14.44 -0.49
N VAL A 38 -3.64 14.58 -1.70
CA VAL A 38 -4.06 15.85 -2.28
C VAL A 38 -5.54 15.73 -2.61
N ASP A 39 -6.38 16.59 -2.06
CA ASP A 39 -7.79 16.66 -2.40
C ASP A 39 -8.21 18.07 -2.82
N PHE A 40 -9.21 18.15 -3.68
CA PHE A 40 -9.76 19.39 -4.18
C PHE A 40 -11.15 19.17 -4.79
N THR A 41 -11.85 20.26 -5.04
CA THR A 41 -13.11 20.26 -5.79
C THR A 41 -12.88 20.91 -7.16
N ALA A 42 -13.30 20.26 -8.25
CA ALA A 42 -13.27 20.82 -9.59
C ALA A 42 -14.66 20.74 -10.22
N TYR A 43 -15.22 21.87 -10.67
CA TYR A 43 -16.59 21.97 -11.20
C TYR A 43 -17.66 21.34 -10.27
N GLY A 44 -17.50 21.50 -8.96
CA GLY A 44 -18.41 20.91 -7.95
C GLY A 44 -18.18 19.41 -7.68
N THR A 45 -17.24 18.78 -8.36
CA THR A 45 -16.86 17.38 -8.13
C THR A 45 -15.63 17.30 -7.21
N SER A 46 -15.78 16.70 -6.05
CA SER A 46 -14.68 16.51 -5.10
C SER A 46 -13.86 15.25 -5.45
N MET A 47 -12.55 15.40 -5.47
CA MET A 47 -11.59 14.36 -5.82
C MET A 47 -10.49 14.28 -4.78
N ALA A 48 -10.05 13.06 -4.46
CA ALA A 48 -8.92 12.80 -3.58
C ALA A 48 -7.92 11.87 -4.27
N PHE A 49 -6.66 12.23 -4.23
CA PHE A 49 -5.54 11.45 -4.75
C PHE A 49 -4.63 11.10 -3.57
N ILE A 50 -4.48 9.81 -3.30
CA ILE A 50 -3.64 9.31 -2.22
C ILE A 50 -2.48 8.54 -2.85
N SER A 51 -1.27 9.03 -2.63
CA SER A 51 -0.04 8.32 -3.02
C SER A 51 0.59 7.69 -1.80
N CYS A 52 0.74 6.37 -1.80
CA CYS A 52 1.29 5.62 -0.69
C CYS A 52 2.66 4.99 -1.01
N HIS A 53 3.39 4.66 0.04
CA HIS A 53 4.53 3.76 0.01
C HIS A 53 4.43 2.83 1.22
N LEU A 54 4.01 1.57 0.98
CA LEU A 54 3.71 0.60 2.02
C LEU A 54 4.93 -0.28 2.35
N THR A 55 4.79 -1.10 3.40
CA THR A 55 5.83 -2.02 3.86
C THR A 55 6.27 -2.97 2.74
N ALA A 56 7.57 -3.03 2.50
CA ALA A 56 8.20 -3.93 1.54
C ALA A 56 8.26 -5.38 2.08
N HIS A 57 8.88 -6.26 1.30
CA HIS A 57 9.14 -7.68 1.57
C HIS A 57 7.92 -8.59 1.51
N GLU A 58 8.22 -9.88 1.37
CA GLU A 58 7.26 -10.96 1.27
C GLU A 58 6.83 -11.47 2.65
N GLY A 59 5.79 -12.30 2.66
CA GLY A 59 5.31 -13.01 3.83
C GLY A 59 4.06 -12.39 4.47
N VAL A 60 3.35 -13.25 5.19
CA VAL A 60 2.03 -12.97 5.79
C VAL A 60 2.06 -11.73 6.69
N LYS A 61 3.06 -11.64 7.56
CA LYS A 61 3.22 -10.51 8.50
C LYS A 61 3.37 -9.17 7.76
N ASN A 62 4.16 -9.15 6.68
CA ASN A 62 4.33 -7.93 5.88
C ASN A 62 3.05 -7.57 5.10
N CYS A 63 2.27 -8.57 4.65
CA CYS A 63 0.96 -8.35 4.06
C CYS A 63 -0.01 -7.73 5.06
N GLU A 64 -0.09 -8.24 6.28
CA GLU A 64 -0.90 -7.67 7.37
C GLU A 64 -0.47 -6.24 7.70
N MET A 65 0.84 -5.96 7.74
CA MET A 65 1.36 -4.60 7.92
C MET A 65 0.95 -3.66 6.79
N ARG A 66 0.91 -4.13 5.54
CA ARG A 66 0.39 -3.35 4.40
C ARG A 66 -1.08 -3.03 4.56
N ASN A 67 -1.90 -4.04 4.92
CA ASN A 67 -3.33 -3.86 5.17
C ASN A 67 -3.60 -2.83 6.28
N ASN A 68 -2.87 -2.93 7.39
CA ASN A 68 -2.96 -2.00 8.50
C ASN A 68 -2.56 -0.59 8.07
N SER A 69 -1.46 -0.45 7.32
CA SER A 69 -1.00 0.85 6.81
C SER A 69 -2.02 1.48 5.85
N VAL A 70 -2.71 0.71 5.01
CA VAL A 70 -3.81 1.22 4.18
C VAL A 70 -4.94 1.78 5.06
N ALA A 71 -5.35 1.04 6.10
CA ALA A 71 -6.39 1.50 7.01
C ALA A 71 -5.96 2.76 7.80
N GLU A 72 -4.71 2.81 8.26
CA GLU A 72 -4.12 3.98 8.92
C GLU A 72 -4.12 5.20 7.99
N ILE A 73 -3.68 5.05 6.73
CA ILE A 73 -3.68 6.14 5.74
C ILE A 73 -5.11 6.66 5.52
N LEU A 74 -6.06 5.77 5.22
CA LEU A 74 -7.45 6.16 4.93
C LEU A 74 -8.11 6.89 6.11
N GLY A 75 -7.87 6.42 7.33
CA GLY A 75 -8.38 7.05 8.54
C GLY A 75 -7.58 8.29 8.98
N GLY A 76 -6.28 8.32 8.73
CA GLY A 76 -5.34 9.34 9.22
C GLY A 76 -5.26 10.59 8.37
N VAL A 77 -5.43 10.51 7.05
CA VAL A 77 -5.38 11.70 6.16
C VAL A 77 -6.51 12.71 6.39
N ARG A 78 -7.57 12.36 7.13
CA ARG A 78 -8.61 13.21 7.68
C ARG A 78 -9.05 14.37 6.77
N ALA A 79 -9.47 14.01 5.56
CA ALA A 79 -10.03 14.96 4.61
C ALA A 79 -11.52 15.19 4.90
N GLY A 80 -11.93 16.43 5.18
CA GLY A 80 -13.32 16.77 5.48
C GLY A 80 -13.73 16.46 6.93
N ASP A 81 -14.82 15.72 7.14
CA ASP A 81 -15.31 15.35 8.46
C ASP A 81 -14.46 14.23 9.06
N THR A 82 -13.76 14.52 10.15
CA THR A 82 -12.81 13.61 10.80
C THR A 82 -13.42 12.37 11.45
N ARG A 83 -14.76 12.26 11.46
CA ARG A 83 -15.49 11.06 11.92
C ARG A 83 -15.54 9.94 10.89
N PHE A 84 -15.25 10.25 9.63
CA PHE A 84 -15.29 9.33 8.52
C PHE A 84 -13.92 9.28 7.84
N ASP A 85 -13.61 8.15 7.22
CA ASP A 85 -12.44 8.06 6.35
C ASP A 85 -12.69 8.79 5.02
N VAL A 86 -11.65 8.93 4.22
CA VAL A 86 -11.72 9.70 2.97
C VAL A 86 -12.58 9.00 1.91
N SER A 87 -12.71 7.67 1.93
CA SER A 87 -13.42 6.90 0.91
C SER A 87 -14.90 7.25 0.83
N GLY A 88 -15.53 7.55 1.97
CA GLY A 88 -16.94 7.94 2.05
C GLY A 88 -17.21 9.43 1.88
N GLN A 89 -16.21 10.28 1.66
CA GLN A 89 -16.37 11.73 1.72
C GLN A 89 -16.08 12.48 0.42
N ARG A 90 -15.62 11.78 -0.61
CA ARG A 90 -15.30 12.38 -1.90
C ARG A 90 -16.04 11.65 -3.00
N HIS A 91 -16.41 12.38 -4.07
CA HIS A 91 -17.03 11.76 -5.24
C HIS A 91 -16.13 10.75 -5.92
N HIS A 92 -14.82 11.04 -5.94
CA HIS A 92 -13.81 10.12 -6.48
C HIS A 92 -12.59 10.08 -5.58
N VAL A 93 -12.13 8.87 -5.26
CA VAL A 93 -10.90 8.63 -4.51
C VAL A 93 -10.00 7.71 -5.33
N PHE A 94 -8.76 8.14 -5.54
CA PHE A 94 -7.72 7.40 -6.23
C PHE A 94 -6.64 7.02 -5.22
N PHE A 95 -6.54 5.73 -4.91
CA PHE A 95 -5.49 5.20 -4.05
C PHE A 95 -4.42 4.55 -4.94
N MET A 96 -3.19 5.06 -4.89
CA MET A 96 -2.10 4.67 -5.78
C MET A 96 -0.74 4.76 -5.08
N GLY A 97 0.31 4.31 -5.77
CA GLY A 97 1.68 4.39 -5.27
C GLY A 97 2.36 3.04 -5.24
N ASP A 98 3.45 2.95 -4.48
CA ASP A 98 4.12 1.69 -4.23
C ASP A 98 3.44 0.95 -3.07
N MET A 99 2.47 0.14 -3.42
CA MET A 99 1.70 -0.64 -2.44
C MET A 99 2.46 -1.86 -1.93
N ASN A 100 3.53 -2.29 -2.61
CA ASN A 100 4.41 -3.40 -2.22
C ASN A 100 3.72 -4.76 -2.03
N TYR A 101 2.46 -4.95 -2.44
CA TYR A 101 1.85 -6.27 -2.49
C TYR A 101 2.55 -7.13 -3.53
N ARG A 102 2.61 -8.43 -3.28
CA ARG A 102 3.44 -9.37 -4.03
C ARG A 102 2.61 -10.31 -4.89
N LEU A 103 3.25 -10.88 -5.91
CA LEU A 103 2.75 -12.10 -6.54
C LEU A 103 3.29 -13.28 -5.73
N THR A 104 2.39 -14.10 -5.17
CA THR A 104 2.79 -15.22 -4.31
C THR A 104 2.59 -16.55 -5.03
N SER A 105 3.56 -17.46 -4.90
CA SER A 105 3.52 -18.78 -5.56
C SER A 105 2.46 -19.71 -5.00
N ASP A 106 1.97 -19.48 -3.80
CA ASP A 106 0.97 -20.32 -3.13
C ASP A 106 -0.25 -19.51 -2.73
N PRO A 107 -1.36 -19.61 -3.49
CA PRO A 107 -2.64 -19.00 -3.12
C PRO A 107 -3.30 -19.67 -1.90
N ALA A 108 -2.80 -20.82 -1.46
CA ALA A 108 -3.45 -21.65 -0.45
C ALA A 108 -2.92 -21.46 0.98
N VAL A 109 -1.97 -20.55 1.22
CA VAL A 109 -1.60 -20.23 2.60
C VAL A 109 -2.70 -19.36 3.19
N PRO A 110 -3.61 -19.92 4.03
CA PRO A 110 -4.60 -19.11 4.72
C PRO A 110 -3.81 -18.16 5.61
N HIS A 111 -4.05 -16.86 5.47
CA HIS A 111 -3.62 -15.93 6.48
C HIS A 111 -4.33 -16.33 7.78
N SER A 112 -3.62 -17.03 8.66
CA SER A 112 -4.14 -17.29 9.98
C SER A 112 -4.50 -15.94 10.59
N SER A 113 -5.73 -15.81 11.05
CA SER A 113 -6.19 -14.64 11.79
C SER A 113 -5.22 -14.43 12.97
N ALA A 114 -4.23 -13.57 12.76
CA ALA A 114 -3.34 -13.16 13.82
C ALA A 114 -4.19 -12.41 14.85
N ARG A 115 -4.31 -13.01 16.04
CA ARG A 115 -4.79 -12.31 17.22
C ARG A 115 -3.93 -11.08 17.40
N ASN A 116 -4.52 -9.98 17.87
CA ASN A 116 -3.84 -8.77 18.32
C ASN A 116 -2.84 -9.12 19.45
N GLU A 117 -1.71 -9.65 19.10
CA GLU A 117 -0.57 -9.75 20.01
C GLU A 117 0.24 -8.46 19.84
N SER A 118 0.28 -7.70 20.91
CA SER A 118 1.13 -6.51 21.00
C SER A 118 2.58 -6.92 20.78
N ILE A 119 3.19 -6.44 19.70
CA ILE A 119 4.59 -6.69 19.41
C ILE A 119 5.44 -6.02 20.49
N SER A 120 6.34 -6.76 21.12
CA SER A 120 7.22 -6.22 22.16
C SER A 120 8.29 -5.28 21.57
N ILE A 121 8.80 -4.36 22.38
CA ILE A 121 9.88 -3.44 21.97
C ILE A 121 11.14 -4.23 21.53
N GLU A 122 11.39 -5.39 22.16
CA GLU A 122 12.53 -6.26 21.83
C GLU A 122 12.37 -6.91 20.46
N GLU A 123 11.14 -7.29 20.08
CA GLU A 123 10.85 -7.82 18.74
C GLU A 123 11.00 -6.74 17.67
N LEU A 124 10.62 -5.48 17.98
CA LEU A 124 10.83 -4.34 17.10
C LEU A 124 12.34 -4.06 16.88
N GLN A 125 13.15 -4.15 17.91
CA GLN A 125 14.60 -3.96 17.81
C GLN A 125 15.27 -5.07 16.98
N LYS A 126 14.84 -6.33 17.15
CA LYS A 126 15.29 -7.45 16.31
C LYS A 126 14.87 -7.27 14.85
N PHE A 127 13.66 -6.79 14.62
CA PHE A 127 13.15 -6.51 13.27
C PHE A 127 13.98 -5.42 12.58
N ARG A 128 14.33 -4.35 13.30
CA ARG A 128 15.17 -3.26 12.81
C ARG A 128 16.59 -3.75 12.45
N ALA A 129 17.22 -4.52 13.34
CA ALA A 129 18.57 -5.07 13.09
C ALA A 129 18.58 -6.03 11.89
N GLN A 130 17.50 -6.79 11.68
CA GLN A 130 17.33 -7.67 10.53
C GLN A 130 17.13 -6.88 9.22
N TYR A 131 16.48 -5.72 9.28
CA TYR A 131 16.26 -4.82 8.14
C TYR A 131 17.56 -4.16 7.69
N ASP A 132 18.34 -3.62 8.65
CA ASP A 132 19.62 -2.97 8.40
C ASP A 132 20.67 -3.96 7.81
N ASN A 133 20.54 -5.25 8.12
CA ASN A 133 21.38 -6.30 7.55
C ASN A 133 20.91 -6.71 6.13
N LEU A 134 19.59 -6.80 5.88
CA LEU A 134 19.05 -7.13 4.57
C LEU A 134 19.33 -6.05 3.51
N GLU A 135 19.35 -4.77 3.85
CA GLU A 135 19.80 -3.71 2.93
C GLU A 135 21.27 -3.90 2.52
N LYS A 136 22.14 -4.31 3.45
CA LYS A 136 23.55 -4.57 3.15
C LYS A 136 23.77 -5.83 2.31
N ASP A 137 22.97 -6.86 2.52
CA ASP A 137 23.07 -8.12 1.76
C ASP A 137 22.55 -7.94 0.31
N LEU A 138 21.54 -7.10 0.09
CA LEU A 138 21.02 -6.78 -1.25
C LEU A 138 22.01 -5.96 -2.11
N GLU A 139 22.90 -5.20 -1.49
CA GLU A 139 23.97 -4.48 -2.20
C GLU A 139 25.15 -5.39 -2.60
N SER A 140 25.28 -6.59 -1.99
CA SER A 140 26.41 -7.49 -2.18
C SER A 140 26.15 -8.68 -3.15
N GLU A 141 24.90 -9.01 -3.46
CA GLU A 141 24.55 -10.17 -4.31
C GLU A 141 24.26 -9.77 -5.76
N GLY A 142 25.33 -9.54 -6.50
CA GLY A 142 25.28 -9.68 -7.96
C GLY A 142 25.19 -11.16 -8.34
N THR A 143 24.16 -11.51 -9.14
CA THR A 143 23.91 -12.81 -9.81
C THR A 143 23.37 -13.94 -8.92
N THR A 144 22.07 -13.96 -8.71
CA THR A 144 21.35 -15.16 -8.28
C THR A 144 20.69 -15.85 -9.47
N GLU A 145 20.76 -17.19 -9.52
CA GLU A 145 19.96 -18.01 -10.44
C GLU A 145 18.48 -17.62 -10.32
N PRO A 146 17.69 -17.65 -11.44
CA PRO A 146 16.29 -17.27 -11.40
C PRO A 146 15.57 -18.13 -10.37
N CYS A 147 15.04 -17.51 -9.34
CA CYS A 147 14.19 -18.16 -8.34
C CYS A 147 13.04 -18.88 -9.09
N GLU A 148 12.71 -20.11 -8.71
CA GLU A 148 11.63 -20.92 -9.31
C GLU A 148 10.32 -20.14 -9.45
N HIS A 149 10.02 -19.29 -8.46
CA HIS A 149 8.87 -18.40 -8.47
C HIS A 149 8.93 -17.39 -9.64
N ARG A 150 10.07 -16.75 -9.87
CA ARG A 150 10.26 -15.80 -10.97
C ARG A 150 10.06 -16.48 -12.32
N SER A 151 10.64 -17.67 -12.50
CA SER A 151 10.50 -18.46 -13.73
C SER A 151 9.03 -18.83 -14.00
N LYS A 152 8.26 -19.16 -12.94
CA LYS A 152 6.82 -19.43 -13.04
C LYS A 152 6.03 -18.20 -13.48
N VAL A 153 6.30 -17.04 -12.90
CA VAL A 153 5.64 -15.78 -13.27
C VAL A 153 5.97 -15.41 -14.73
N GLU A 154 7.23 -15.52 -15.13
CA GLU A 154 7.67 -15.25 -16.50
C GLU A 154 6.99 -16.20 -17.52
N ALA A 155 6.85 -17.49 -17.18
CA ALA A 155 6.14 -18.44 -18.01
C ALA A 155 4.65 -18.08 -18.18
N LEU A 156 3.97 -17.66 -17.11
CA LEU A 156 2.57 -17.25 -17.17
C LEU A 156 2.40 -15.95 -17.99
N LEU A 157 3.33 -15.00 -17.88
CA LEU A 157 3.35 -13.79 -18.70
C LEU A 157 3.49 -14.11 -20.19
N LEU A 158 4.41 -15.00 -20.56
CA LEU A 158 4.62 -15.44 -21.95
C LEU A 158 3.40 -16.15 -22.53
N GLN A 159 2.64 -16.85 -21.69
CA GLN A 159 1.39 -17.55 -22.08
C GLN A 159 0.17 -16.62 -22.06
N ASN A 160 0.30 -15.36 -21.61
CA ASN A 160 -0.81 -14.43 -21.34
C ASN A 160 -1.86 -15.01 -20.38
N ASP A 161 -1.43 -15.85 -19.42
CA ASP A 161 -2.33 -16.45 -18.43
C ASP A 161 -2.61 -15.47 -17.27
N TRP A 162 -3.33 -14.42 -17.61
CA TRP A 162 -3.71 -13.35 -16.66
C TRP A 162 -4.58 -13.88 -15.52
N ALA A 163 -5.39 -14.90 -15.78
CA ALA A 163 -6.26 -15.48 -14.76
C ALA A 163 -5.45 -16.10 -13.61
N ARG A 164 -4.39 -16.83 -13.92
CA ARG A 164 -3.49 -17.36 -12.89
C ARG A 164 -2.66 -16.29 -12.22
N LEU A 165 -2.17 -15.29 -12.94
CA LEU A 165 -1.45 -14.16 -12.36
C LEU A 165 -2.32 -13.39 -11.36
N MET A 166 -3.60 -13.16 -11.68
CA MET A 166 -4.54 -12.53 -10.77
C MET A 166 -4.83 -13.36 -9.52
N GLN A 167 -4.81 -14.69 -9.60
CA GLN A 167 -4.90 -15.56 -8.41
C GLN A 167 -3.67 -15.49 -7.52
N MET A 168 -2.50 -15.22 -8.11
CA MET A 168 -1.23 -15.03 -7.38
C MET A 168 -1.11 -13.64 -6.77
N ASP A 169 -1.91 -12.66 -7.20
CA ASP A 169 -1.87 -11.29 -6.72
C ASP A 169 -2.39 -11.18 -5.28
N GLU A 170 -1.49 -10.81 -4.39
CA GLU A 170 -1.77 -10.67 -2.97
C GLU A 170 -2.79 -9.54 -2.70
N LEU A 171 -2.68 -8.39 -3.38
CA LEU A 171 -3.64 -7.29 -3.23
C LEU A 171 -5.04 -7.70 -3.67
N ASN A 172 -5.17 -8.37 -4.81
CA ASN A 172 -6.45 -8.85 -5.30
C ASN A 172 -7.13 -9.80 -4.30
N ARG A 173 -6.36 -10.68 -3.65
CA ARG A 173 -6.88 -11.55 -2.57
C ARG A 173 -7.32 -10.76 -1.35
N GLU A 174 -6.49 -9.82 -0.89
CA GLU A 174 -6.82 -9.01 0.29
C GLU A 174 -8.08 -8.16 0.08
N ILE A 175 -8.29 -7.64 -1.12
CA ILE A 175 -9.53 -6.93 -1.50
C ILE A 175 -10.71 -7.91 -1.52
N THR A 176 -10.58 -9.04 -2.21
CA THR A 176 -11.64 -10.06 -2.35
C THR A 176 -12.10 -10.58 -0.99
N ASP A 177 -11.17 -10.79 -0.07
CA ASP A 177 -11.44 -11.24 1.28
C ASP A 177 -11.85 -10.11 2.25
N ASN A 178 -12.01 -8.89 1.72
CA ASN A 178 -12.41 -7.71 2.48
C ASN A 178 -11.46 -7.39 3.66
N ARG A 179 -10.16 -7.63 3.48
CA ARG A 179 -9.11 -7.31 4.46
C ARG A 179 -8.41 -5.98 4.19
N CYS A 180 -8.48 -5.48 2.95
CA CYS A 180 -7.85 -4.24 2.50
C CYS A 180 -8.82 -3.42 1.66
N LEU A 181 -8.63 -2.08 1.62
CA LEU A 181 -9.38 -1.13 0.80
C LEU A 181 -10.92 -1.25 0.97
N LYS A 182 -11.38 -1.43 2.19
CA LYS A 182 -12.82 -1.48 2.51
C LYS A 182 -13.48 -0.16 2.13
N GLY A 183 -14.50 -0.22 1.27
CA GLY A 183 -15.22 0.95 0.79
C GLY A 183 -14.79 1.47 -0.59
N PHE A 184 -13.85 0.78 -1.25
CA PHE A 184 -13.45 1.01 -2.64
C PHE A 184 -14.14 0.04 -3.60
#